data_e1f4cf87446e88d3a3d78cdb3cb275eb
#
_entry.id   e1f4cf87446e88d3a3d78cdb3cb275eb
#
_cell.length_a   1.000
_cell.length_b   1.000
_cell.length_c   1.000
_cell.angle_alpha   90.00
_cell.angle_beta   90.00
_cell.angle_gamma   90.00
#
_symmetry.space_group_name_H-M   'P 1'
#
loop_
_entity.id
_entity.type
_entity.pdbx_description
1 polymer ?
#
loop_
_entity_poly.entity_id
_entity_poly.type
_entity_poly.pdbx_seq_one_letter_code
_entity_poly.pdbx_strand_id
1 'polypeptide(L)'
;MSVGHKSRASIGNYLADIKNDGLMDVVVVDMMPEREDIRKSSVFADPFNIDYVKQRFGYHFQYRRNTLLLNRGNALKLIPGTNTAFNLFSEIGQLAGIHATDWSWAPLFVDLDNDGHKDLFVSNGIYRRPNDLDYLDHIKKNEVQLELNSRKFQSIPAPI
;
A
#
# COMPACT_ATOMS: atom_id res chain seq x y z
N MET A 1 -13.87 14.71 -0.64
CA MET A 1 -13.23 13.54 -1.31
C MET A 1 -13.77 12.30 -0.65
N SER A 2 -14.51 11.49 -1.37
CA SER A 2 -15.09 10.25 -0.84
C SER A 2 -14.29 9.07 -1.41
N VAL A 3 -13.32 8.61 -0.64
CA VAL A 3 -12.57 7.38 -0.93
C VAL A 3 -12.93 6.39 0.17
N GLY A 4 -13.35 5.18 -0.18
CA GLY A 4 -13.82 4.16 0.77
C GLY A 4 -12.77 3.70 1.78
N HIS A 5 -11.49 3.81 1.43
CA HIS A 5 -10.35 3.53 2.32
C HIS A 5 -9.09 4.24 1.80
N LYS A 6 -8.02 4.19 2.60
CA LYS A 6 -6.70 4.71 2.26
C LYS A 6 -5.66 3.61 2.37
N SER A 7 -4.55 3.74 1.64
CA SER A 7 -3.34 2.99 1.91
C SER A 7 -2.84 3.32 3.33
N ARG A 8 -2.26 2.33 4.00
CA ARG A 8 -1.80 2.48 5.38
C ARG A 8 -0.35 2.94 5.49
N ALA A 9 0.52 2.39 4.66
CA ALA A 9 1.94 2.62 4.69
C ALA A 9 2.45 3.01 3.29
N SER A 10 1.75 3.98 2.68
CA SER A 10 2.08 4.51 1.36
C SER A 10 3.52 4.98 1.31
N ILE A 11 4.26 4.50 0.30
CA ILE A 11 5.65 4.89 0.07
C ILE A 11 5.75 5.80 -1.15
N GLY A 12 5.01 5.47 -2.21
CA GLY A 12 5.02 6.24 -3.45
C GLY A 12 3.63 6.46 -4.02
N ASN A 13 3.51 7.52 -4.81
CA ASN A 13 2.29 7.81 -5.56
C ASN A 13 2.64 8.43 -6.91
N TYR A 14 1.71 8.34 -7.85
CA TYR A 14 1.80 8.98 -9.15
C TYR A 14 0.43 9.43 -9.64
N LEU A 15 0.41 10.54 -10.37
CA LEU A 15 -0.79 11.10 -10.96
C LEU A 15 -0.65 11.08 -12.47
N ALA A 16 -1.66 10.52 -13.15
CA ALA A 16 -1.74 10.55 -14.59
C ALA A 16 -3.20 10.44 -15.03
N ASP A 17 -3.50 10.97 -16.20
CA ASP A 17 -4.75 10.66 -16.90
C ASP A 17 -4.55 9.31 -17.61
N ILE A 18 -5.00 8.20 -16.96
CA ILE A 18 -4.81 6.85 -17.50
C ILE A 18 -5.89 6.44 -18.48
N LYS A 19 -7.01 7.15 -18.50
CA LYS A 19 -8.14 6.90 -19.38
C LYS A 19 -8.15 7.81 -20.61
N ASN A 20 -7.24 8.78 -20.69
CA ASN A 20 -7.20 9.82 -21.70
C ASN A 20 -8.52 10.65 -21.77
N ASP A 21 -9.11 10.93 -20.58
CA ASP A 21 -10.38 11.68 -20.47
C ASP A 21 -10.19 13.12 -19.90
N GLY A 22 -8.96 13.55 -19.71
CA GLY A 22 -8.61 14.87 -19.15
C GLY A 22 -8.69 14.95 -17.64
N LEU A 23 -8.99 13.86 -16.94
CA LEU A 23 -9.07 13.81 -15.49
C LEU A 23 -7.87 13.07 -14.90
N MET A 24 -7.23 13.68 -13.92
CA MET A 24 -6.08 13.06 -13.25
C MET A 24 -6.51 11.94 -12.30
N ASP A 25 -6.05 10.75 -12.57
CA ASP A 25 -6.17 9.57 -11.73
C ASP A 25 -4.97 9.46 -10.78
N VAL A 26 -5.09 8.66 -9.72
CA VAL A 26 -4.05 8.54 -8.70
C VAL A 26 -3.76 7.07 -8.41
N VAL A 27 -2.51 6.67 -8.53
CA VAL A 27 -2.03 5.40 -8.00
C VAL A 27 -1.22 5.65 -6.72
N VAL A 28 -1.43 4.84 -5.72
CA VAL A 28 -0.67 4.85 -4.47
C VAL A 28 -0.17 3.43 -4.20
N VAL A 29 1.12 3.27 -3.97
CA VAL A 29 1.72 1.97 -3.69
C VAL A 29 2.06 1.79 -2.22
N ASP A 30 1.91 0.57 -1.77
CA ASP A 30 2.10 0.10 -0.40
C ASP A 30 2.91 -1.22 -0.43
N MET A 31 3.04 -1.90 0.68
CA MET A 31 3.96 -3.03 0.87
C MET A 31 3.25 -4.40 0.95
N MET A 32 2.18 -4.63 0.20
CA MET A 32 1.46 -5.90 0.26
C MET A 32 2.10 -6.96 -0.64
N PRO A 33 2.60 -8.10 -0.10
CA PRO A 33 3.07 -9.20 -0.93
C PRO A 33 1.94 -9.80 -1.76
N GLU A 34 2.26 -10.11 -3.02
CA GLU A 34 1.37 -10.87 -3.90
C GLU A 34 1.27 -12.32 -3.45
N ARG A 35 2.42 -12.94 -3.13
CA ARG A 35 2.50 -14.32 -2.65
C ARG A 35 1.87 -14.47 -1.27
N GLU A 36 0.94 -15.41 -1.16
CA GLU A 36 0.20 -15.65 0.09
C GLU A 36 1.07 -16.23 1.20
N ASP A 37 2.04 -17.10 0.88
CA ASP A 37 3.01 -17.64 1.83
C ASP A 37 3.82 -16.52 2.50
N ILE A 38 4.35 -15.58 1.71
CA ILE A 38 5.08 -14.41 2.22
C ILE A 38 4.16 -13.52 3.06
N ARG A 39 2.92 -13.30 2.61
CA ARG A 39 1.94 -12.51 3.35
C ARG A 39 1.59 -13.12 4.70
N LYS A 40 1.49 -14.45 4.78
CA LYS A 40 1.20 -15.18 6.03
C LYS A 40 2.41 -15.29 6.95
N SER A 41 3.62 -15.30 6.42
CA SER A 41 4.86 -15.34 7.22
C SER A 41 5.36 -13.96 7.64
N SER A 42 4.67 -12.89 7.30
CA SER A 42 5.08 -11.51 7.61
C SER A 42 4.12 -10.80 8.55
N VAL A 43 4.66 -9.90 9.38
CA VAL A 43 3.82 -8.98 10.17
C VAL A 43 3.23 -7.93 9.24
N PHE A 44 1.94 -8.03 8.97
CA PHE A 44 1.31 -7.22 7.92
C PHE A 44 0.19 -6.32 8.40
N ALA A 45 -0.63 -6.77 9.33
CA ALA A 45 -1.82 -6.06 9.77
C ALA A 45 -1.73 -5.66 11.25
N ASP A 46 -2.51 -4.66 11.64
CA ASP A 46 -2.75 -4.43 13.05
C ASP A 46 -3.54 -5.62 13.64
N PRO A 47 -3.29 -5.97 14.88
CA PRO A 47 -4.20 -6.81 15.62
C PRO A 47 -5.60 -6.21 15.64
N PHE A 48 -6.62 -7.07 15.63
CA PHE A 48 -8.04 -6.65 15.57
C PHE A 48 -8.40 -5.59 16.61
N ASN A 49 -7.88 -5.72 17.83
CA ASN A 49 -8.13 -4.76 18.90
C ASN A 49 -7.60 -3.36 18.58
N ILE A 50 -6.47 -3.25 17.92
CA ILE A 50 -5.89 -1.95 17.50
C ILE A 50 -6.72 -1.33 16.38
N ASP A 51 -7.11 -2.12 15.38
CA ASP A 51 -7.97 -1.65 14.29
C ASP A 51 -9.32 -1.15 14.83
N TYR A 52 -9.93 -1.91 15.73
CA TYR A 52 -11.18 -1.52 16.40
C TYR A 52 -11.05 -0.20 17.16
N VAL A 53 -9.97 -0.02 17.92
CA VAL A 53 -9.71 1.23 18.65
C VAL A 53 -9.53 2.40 17.70
N LYS A 54 -8.77 2.22 16.62
CA LYS A 54 -8.58 3.26 15.59
C LYS A 54 -9.91 3.74 15.03
N GLN A 55 -10.80 2.82 14.67
CA GLN A 55 -12.12 3.16 14.14
C GLN A 55 -12.95 3.96 15.16
N ARG A 56 -12.92 3.59 16.45
CA ARG A 56 -13.60 4.35 17.50
C ARG A 56 -13.08 5.77 17.69
N PHE A 57 -11.82 6.01 17.40
CA PHE A 57 -11.20 7.36 17.44
C PHE A 57 -11.34 8.12 16.10
N GLY A 58 -12.17 7.63 15.19
CA GLY A 58 -12.48 8.32 13.94
C GLY A 58 -11.40 8.21 12.86
N TYR A 59 -10.47 7.27 13.00
CA TYR A 59 -9.56 6.96 11.92
C TYR A 59 -10.32 6.34 10.76
N HIS A 60 -9.98 6.78 9.54
CA HIS A 60 -10.52 6.19 8.33
C HIS A 60 -9.97 4.77 8.13
N PHE A 61 -10.72 3.90 7.41
CA PHE A 61 -10.22 2.58 7.03
C PHE A 61 -8.89 2.66 6.29
N GLN A 62 -7.90 1.94 6.77
CA GLN A 62 -6.54 1.91 6.24
C GLN A 62 -6.12 0.47 5.96
N TYR A 63 -5.86 0.17 4.68
CA TYR A 63 -5.41 -1.17 4.27
C TYR A 63 -4.02 -1.09 3.65
N ARG A 64 -3.17 -2.05 4.00
CA ARG A 64 -1.84 -2.19 3.41
C ARG A 64 -1.94 -2.84 2.04
N ARG A 65 -2.35 -2.08 1.06
CA ARG A 65 -2.41 -2.50 -0.34
C ARG A 65 -2.30 -1.29 -1.25
N ASN A 66 -1.87 -1.53 -2.47
CA ASN A 66 -1.91 -0.50 -3.49
C ASN A 66 -3.35 -0.09 -3.76
N THR A 67 -3.55 1.17 -4.09
CA THR A 67 -4.84 1.74 -4.49
C THR A 67 -4.71 2.41 -5.84
N LEU A 68 -5.72 2.24 -6.68
CA LEU A 68 -5.87 2.95 -7.94
C LEU A 68 -7.19 3.71 -7.90
N LEU A 69 -7.10 5.02 -7.85
CA LEU A 69 -8.22 5.93 -7.72
C LEU A 69 -8.52 6.56 -9.07
N LEU A 70 -9.56 6.08 -9.74
CA LEU A 70 -10.05 6.70 -10.96
C LEU A 70 -10.90 7.92 -10.66
N ASN A 71 -10.53 9.05 -11.23
CA ASN A 71 -11.30 10.28 -11.17
C ASN A 71 -12.56 10.15 -12.02
N ARG A 72 -13.72 10.40 -11.43
CA ARG A 72 -15.04 10.36 -12.07
C ARG A 72 -15.61 11.74 -12.34
N GLY A 73 -14.79 12.77 -12.18
CA GLY A 73 -15.19 14.15 -12.33
C GLY A 73 -15.95 14.68 -11.10
N ASN A 74 -16.68 15.76 -11.33
CA ASN A 74 -17.39 16.48 -10.27
C ASN A 74 -18.76 15.86 -9.98
N ALA A 75 -18.99 15.47 -8.74
CA ALA A 75 -20.29 15.06 -8.25
C ALA A 75 -21.08 16.27 -7.72
N LEU A 76 -21.67 17.05 -8.64
CA LEU A 76 -22.44 18.27 -8.29
C LEU A 76 -23.78 18.03 -7.61
N LYS A 77 -24.26 16.78 -7.49
CA LYS A 77 -25.66 16.52 -7.14
C LYS A 77 -25.93 15.48 -6.04
N LEU A 78 -24.95 14.98 -5.34
CA LEU A 78 -25.20 13.88 -4.39
C LEU A 78 -25.63 14.35 -2.98
N ILE A 79 -25.52 15.61 -2.67
CA ILE A 79 -25.97 16.15 -1.37
C ILE A 79 -26.99 17.25 -1.61
N PRO A 80 -28.30 17.00 -1.42
CA PRO A 80 -29.32 18.02 -1.54
C PRO A 80 -29.02 19.21 -0.58
N GLY A 81 -29.03 20.43 -1.11
CA GLY A 81 -28.83 21.65 -0.33
C GLY A 81 -27.38 22.13 -0.18
N THR A 82 -26.41 21.48 -0.82
CA THR A 82 -25.02 21.97 -0.87
C THR A 82 -24.60 22.31 -2.29
N ASN A 83 -23.98 23.49 -2.48
CA ASN A 83 -23.35 23.91 -3.73
C ASN A 83 -21.88 23.50 -3.80
N THR A 84 -21.44 22.54 -2.99
CA THR A 84 -20.04 22.15 -2.92
C THR A 84 -19.74 21.07 -3.96
N ALA A 85 -18.96 21.43 -4.97
CA ALA A 85 -18.41 20.48 -5.93
C ALA A 85 -17.24 19.73 -5.26
N PHE A 86 -17.26 18.41 -5.33
CA PHE A 86 -16.13 17.57 -4.95
C PHE A 86 -15.85 16.52 -6.00
N ASN A 87 -14.58 16.20 -6.20
CA ASN A 87 -14.18 15.14 -7.11
C ASN A 87 -14.55 13.78 -6.52
N LEU A 88 -15.22 12.97 -7.33
CA LEU A 88 -15.55 11.60 -7.00
C LEU A 88 -14.45 10.68 -7.53
N PHE A 89 -13.95 9.79 -6.68
CA PHE A 89 -12.98 8.77 -7.07
C PHE A 89 -13.55 7.36 -6.87
N SER A 90 -13.28 6.48 -7.82
CA SER A 90 -13.55 5.04 -7.70
C SER A 90 -12.23 4.32 -7.44
N GLU A 91 -12.14 3.58 -6.34
CA GLU A 91 -10.98 2.72 -6.07
C GLU A 91 -11.14 1.40 -6.80
N ILE A 92 -10.21 1.08 -7.69
CA ILE A 92 -10.25 -0.11 -8.57
C ILE A 92 -8.98 -0.96 -8.50
N GLY A 93 -8.09 -0.75 -7.53
CA GLY A 93 -6.81 -1.45 -7.45
C GLY A 93 -6.92 -2.97 -7.40
N GLN A 94 -7.97 -3.52 -6.75
CA GLN A 94 -8.24 -4.96 -6.76
C GLN A 94 -8.81 -5.42 -8.11
N LEU A 95 -9.72 -4.67 -8.69
CA LEU A 95 -10.30 -4.97 -10.01
C LEU A 95 -9.23 -4.96 -11.10
N ALA A 96 -8.30 -4.02 -11.03
CA ALA A 96 -7.18 -3.89 -11.95
C ALA A 96 -6.04 -4.89 -11.68
N GLY A 97 -6.12 -5.72 -10.64
CA GLY A 97 -5.10 -6.70 -10.30
C GLY A 97 -3.80 -6.13 -9.74
N ILE A 98 -3.75 -4.84 -9.40
CA ILE A 98 -2.52 -4.17 -8.96
C ILE A 98 -2.41 -3.99 -7.45
N HIS A 99 -3.34 -4.53 -6.68
CA HIS A 99 -3.47 -4.31 -5.23
C HIS A 99 -2.29 -4.84 -4.41
N ALA A 100 -1.51 -5.76 -4.95
CA ALA A 100 -0.39 -6.42 -4.27
C ALA A 100 0.78 -6.58 -5.24
N THR A 101 1.84 -5.83 -5.03
CA THR A 101 3.07 -5.84 -5.84
C THR A 101 4.32 -5.90 -4.95
N ASP A 102 4.19 -6.56 -3.80
CA ASP A 102 5.23 -6.68 -2.79
C ASP A 102 5.66 -5.31 -2.21
N TRP A 103 6.85 -5.20 -1.69
CA TRP A 103 7.39 -3.98 -1.10
C TRP A 103 7.67 -2.95 -2.19
N SER A 104 6.66 -2.13 -2.48
CA SER A 104 6.66 -1.22 -3.64
C SER A 104 7.15 0.16 -3.24
N TRP A 105 8.03 0.74 -4.08
CA TRP A 105 8.65 2.03 -3.81
C TRP A 105 8.07 3.17 -4.63
N ALA A 106 8.01 2.99 -5.95
CA ALA A 106 7.57 4.05 -6.85
C ALA A 106 6.73 3.48 -8.00
N PRO A 107 5.53 4.02 -8.23
CA PRO A 107 4.76 3.76 -9.43
C PRO A 107 5.08 4.79 -10.51
N LEU A 108 4.96 4.39 -11.77
CA LEU A 108 5.10 5.26 -12.94
C LEU A 108 4.10 4.82 -14.01
N PHE A 109 3.28 5.75 -14.50
CA PHE A 109 2.49 5.53 -15.70
C PHE A 109 3.25 6.02 -16.92
N VAL A 110 3.46 5.14 -17.88
CA VAL A 110 4.18 5.40 -19.12
C VAL A 110 3.61 4.49 -20.22
N ASP A 111 3.59 4.94 -21.44
CA ASP A 111 3.24 4.14 -22.61
C ASP A 111 4.53 3.41 -23.05
N LEU A 112 4.68 2.13 -22.66
CA LEU A 112 5.90 1.36 -22.88
C LEU A 112 5.93 0.69 -24.26
N ASP A 113 4.78 0.34 -24.81
CA ASP A 113 4.64 -0.33 -26.10
C ASP A 113 4.17 0.62 -27.21
N ASN A 114 3.94 1.89 -26.88
CA ASN A 114 3.54 2.96 -27.79
C ASN A 114 2.18 2.71 -28.47
N ASP A 115 1.23 2.13 -27.71
CA ASP A 115 -0.14 1.89 -28.16
C ASP A 115 -1.10 3.05 -27.86
N GLY A 116 -0.64 4.12 -27.22
CA GLY A 116 -1.41 5.31 -26.82
C GLY A 116 -2.10 5.18 -25.47
N HIS A 117 -1.98 4.04 -24.79
CA HIS A 117 -2.45 3.83 -23.43
C HIS A 117 -1.28 3.85 -22.45
N LYS A 118 -1.57 4.10 -21.19
CA LYS A 118 -0.52 4.12 -20.16
C LYS A 118 -0.43 2.80 -19.42
N ASP A 119 0.76 2.20 -19.48
CA ASP A 119 1.14 1.07 -18.65
C ASP A 119 1.52 1.52 -17.24
N LEU A 120 1.37 0.64 -16.27
CA LEU A 120 1.82 0.86 -14.92
C LEU A 120 3.12 0.09 -14.65
N PHE A 121 4.21 0.81 -14.50
CA PHE A 121 5.44 0.27 -13.94
C PHE A 121 5.48 0.50 -12.43
N VAL A 122 5.83 -0.53 -11.65
CA VAL A 122 6.03 -0.43 -10.19
C VAL A 122 7.41 -0.97 -9.84
N SER A 123 8.27 -0.10 -9.31
CA SER A 123 9.52 -0.56 -8.73
C SER A 123 9.26 -1.17 -7.36
N ASN A 124 9.75 -2.39 -7.13
CA ASN A 124 9.54 -3.10 -5.88
C ASN A 124 10.80 -3.87 -5.45
N GLY A 125 10.74 -4.37 -4.22
CA GLY A 125 11.76 -5.23 -3.65
C GLY A 125 12.37 -4.68 -2.36
N ILE A 126 12.83 -5.61 -1.55
CA ILE A 126 13.57 -5.35 -0.33
C ILE A 126 14.67 -6.39 -0.22
N TYR A 127 15.89 -5.95 0.10
CA TYR A 127 17.05 -6.84 0.19
C TYR A 127 16.86 -7.94 1.25
N ARG A 128 16.22 -7.61 2.37
CA ARG A 128 15.89 -8.56 3.45
C ARG A 128 14.53 -8.17 4.01
N ARG A 129 13.74 -9.17 4.45
CA ARG A 129 12.41 -8.95 5.02
C ARG A 129 12.46 -8.79 6.53
N PRO A 130 12.59 -7.56 7.06
CA PRO A 130 12.71 -7.35 8.51
C PRO A 130 11.40 -7.63 9.26
N ASN A 131 10.29 -7.79 8.54
CA ASN A 131 8.97 -8.09 9.07
C ASN A 131 8.61 -9.58 9.00
N ASP A 132 9.55 -10.45 8.63
CA ASP A 132 9.36 -11.90 8.67
C ASP A 132 9.19 -12.39 10.12
N LEU A 133 8.18 -13.23 10.36
CA LEU A 133 7.81 -13.69 11.70
C LEU A 133 8.90 -14.56 12.33
N ASP A 134 9.49 -15.46 11.57
CA ASP A 134 10.56 -16.35 12.08
C ASP A 134 11.81 -15.54 12.41
N TYR A 135 12.15 -14.56 11.58
CA TYR A 135 13.23 -13.63 11.87
C TYR A 135 12.96 -12.82 13.14
N LEU A 136 11.75 -12.26 13.28
CA LEU A 136 11.38 -11.49 14.47
C LEU A 136 11.37 -12.34 15.74
N ASP A 137 10.92 -13.59 15.66
CA ASP A 137 10.99 -14.53 16.78
C ASP A 137 12.44 -14.85 17.16
N HIS A 138 13.28 -15.08 16.15
CA HIS A 138 14.71 -15.33 16.36
C HIS A 138 15.38 -14.16 17.10
N ILE A 139 15.21 -12.91 16.65
CA ILE A 139 15.86 -11.76 17.31
C ILE A 139 15.29 -11.42 18.70
N LYS A 140 14.10 -11.94 19.05
CA LYS A 140 13.51 -11.77 20.39
C LYS A 140 14.07 -12.75 21.42
N LYS A 141 14.74 -13.82 21.03
CA LYS A 141 15.33 -14.78 21.94
C LYS A 141 16.43 -14.12 22.76
N ASN A 142 16.48 -14.46 24.05
CA ASN A 142 17.42 -13.86 25.00
C ASN A 142 18.89 -13.97 24.56
N GLU A 143 19.26 -15.06 23.90
CA GLU A 143 20.62 -15.27 23.39
C GLU A 143 20.99 -14.23 22.33
N VAL A 144 20.09 -13.97 21.39
CA VAL A 144 20.31 -12.95 20.34
C VAL A 144 20.32 -11.55 20.94
N GLN A 145 19.49 -11.28 21.93
CA GLN A 145 19.50 -9.98 22.62
C GLN A 145 20.83 -9.76 23.37
N LEU A 146 21.37 -10.79 23.98
CA LEU A 146 22.69 -10.72 24.64
C LEU A 146 23.82 -10.49 23.63
N GLU A 147 23.79 -11.16 22.49
CA GLU A 147 24.75 -10.94 21.40
C GLU A 147 24.66 -9.54 20.80
N LEU A 148 23.45 -9.05 20.54
CA LEU A 148 23.22 -7.67 20.10
C LEU A 148 23.77 -6.65 21.09
N ASN A 149 23.50 -6.85 22.37
CA ASN A 149 23.99 -5.98 23.44
C ASN A 149 25.54 -6.02 23.58
N SER A 150 26.16 -7.16 23.26
CA SER A 150 27.62 -7.30 23.23
C SER A 150 28.28 -6.79 21.94
N ARG A 151 27.48 -6.26 20.97
CA ARG A 151 27.92 -5.83 19.63
C ARG A 151 28.54 -6.92 18.76
N LYS A 152 28.20 -8.18 19.00
CA LYS A 152 28.62 -9.33 18.17
C LYS A 152 27.57 -9.58 17.09
N PHE A 153 27.53 -8.75 16.06
CA PHE A 153 26.53 -8.84 14.98
C PHE A 153 26.72 -10.00 13.99
N GLN A 154 27.78 -10.80 14.12
CA GLN A 154 28.14 -11.81 13.11
C GLN A 154 27.23 -13.05 13.07
N SER A 155 26.44 -13.27 14.12
CA SER A 155 25.59 -14.46 14.25
C SER A 155 24.10 -14.24 13.90
N ILE A 156 23.71 -13.05 13.48
CA ILE A 156 22.31 -12.76 13.15
C ILE A 156 22.02 -13.23 11.73
N PRO A 157 21.11 -14.20 11.53
CA PRO A 157 20.75 -14.65 10.20
C PRO A 157 20.07 -13.52 9.41
N ALA A 158 20.23 -13.58 8.10
CA ALA A 158 19.52 -12.68 7.22
C ALA A 158 18.00 -13.03 7.20
N PRO A 159 17.10 -12.05 7.19
CA PRO A 159 15.71 -12.28 6.87
C PRO A 159 15.59 -12.88 5.47
N ILE A 160 14.65 -13.77 5.29
CA ILE A 160 14.37 -14.47 4.02
C ILE A 160 13.82 -13.51 2.97
#